data_4be5b33f81f6d9e85a6c69edf607bccb
#
_entry.id   4be5b33f81f6d9e85a6c69edf607bccb
#
_cell.length_a   1.000
_cell.length_b   1.000
_cell.length_c   1.000
_cell.angle_alpha   90.00
_cell.angle_beta   90.00
_cell.angle_gamma   90.00
#
_symmetry.space_group_name_H-M   'P 1'
#
loop_
_entity.id
_entity.type
_entity.pdbx_description
1 polymer ?
#
loop_
_entity_poly.entity_id
_entity_poly.type
_entity_poly.pdbx_seq_one_letter_code
_entity_poly.pdbx_strand_id
1 'polypeptide(L)'
;MAQNRYKKLMGNTLIFAIGTFSSKVLVFLMLPYYTNILSTGEYGTVDALINVGQLMIPIASVGINNAVIRFGLEKGTDKSSVFSSGLYTILMGFVCLAAVSPVLTLLMDFMSGYTIAVLAFVLASSLRTLCIQFALSLGYNKMYAANGIGNTFLNVILNILLLPHFRIMGYLLANILADVATGLLMFVLAKEHQYLISPVSRKMDRGLSKRMRKYALPLVPQTVCQWIINMSDRYMIIFFINTQANGLYAAATKIPNILLVVANLFADAWQISAVKESDPKEQVAFFSKVLGAYSSIAFIGSSGLIMISKVVMTFMVGKDFFISWRYIPVLTLGTTFGLLATFLASVYMLRLKSKNSMVTTMICAAVNIALNCILIPVLGNHFGAFWGAMGAGIATFISYFVLFLIRAVDTQKYLKIQWNIKKTLVSVVILFVQALIMTAEVPFWFVLVPALFVLLAAINAREILLSVNKLLRRG
;
A
#
# COMPACT_ATOMS: atom_id res chain seq x y z
N MET A 1 34.39 3.21 14.12
CA MET A 1 33.77 2.37 13.07
C MET A 1 32.23 2.31 13.14
N ALA A 2 31.61 2.18 14.31
CA ALA A 2 30.13 2.13 14.45
C ALA A 2 29.43 3.41 13.97
N GLN A 3 29.93 4.59 14.34
CA GLN A 3 29.35 5.90 13.99
C GLN A 3 29.31 6.15 12.47
N ASN A 4 30.29 5.66 11.72
CA ASN A 4 30.34 5.78 10.26
C ASN A 4 29.34 4.84 9.56
N ARG A 5 29.07 3.66 10.15
CA ARG A 5 28.03 2.74 9.67
C ARG A 5 26.62 3.31 9.89
N TYR A 6 26.36 3.97 11.03
CA TYR A 6 25.10 4.62 11.32
C TYR A 6 24.82 5.81 10.38
N LYS A 7 25.85 6.65 10.12
CA LYS A 7 25.73 7.78 9.18
C LYS A 7 25.42 7.31 7.76
N LYS A 8 26.05 6.22 7.32
CA LYS A 8 25.80 5.59 6.01
C LYS A 8 24.40 4.95 5.93
N LEU A 9 23.96 4.30 7.02
CA LEU A 9 22.62 3.72 7.11
C LEU A 9 21.54 4.82 7.06
N MET A 10 21.66 5.86 7.88
CA MET A 10 20.75 7.02 7.85
C MET A 10 20.71 7.70 6.49
N GLY A 11 21.85 7.92 5.85
CA GLY A 11 21.91 8.51 4.51
C GLY A 11 21.19 7.66 3.46
N ASN A 12 21.40 6.35 3.46
CA ASN A 12 20.69 5.45 2.55
C ASN A 12 19.17 5.42 2.84
N THR A 13 18.76 5.33 4.09
CA THR A 13 17.33 5.35 4.49
C THR A 13 16.65 6.64 4.06
N LEU A 14 17.31 7.79 4.21
CA LEU A 14 16.78 9.08 3.77
C LEU A 14 16.61 9.15 2.26
N ILE A 15 17.59 8.67 1.49
CA ILE A 15 17.52 8.60 0.02
C ILE A 15 16.35 7.71 -0.42
N PHE A 16 16.18 6.54 0.20
CA PHE A 16 15.05 5.65 -0.09
C PHE A 16 13.70 6.28 0.29
N ALA A 17 13.61 6.92 1.45
CA ALA A 17 12.38 7.58 1.90
C ALA A 17 11.98 8.72 0.95
N ILE A 18 12.92 9.60 0.57
CA ILE A 18 12.69 10.70 -0.37
C ILE A 18 12.28 10.14 -1.74
N GLY A 19 12.97 9.14 -2.25
CA GLY A 19 12.66 8.52 -3.54
C GLY A 19 11.26 7.89 -3.58
N THR A 20 10.91 7.13 -2.54
CA THR A 20 9.59 6.49 -2.42
C THR A 20 8.48 7.53 -2.25
N PHE A 21 8.70 8.56 -1.43
CA PHE A 21 7.74 9.65 -1.22
C PHE A 21 7.50 10.42 -2.53
N SER A 22 8.58 10.84 -3.20
CA SER A 22 8.49 11.57 -4.47
C SER A 22 7.73 10.79 -5.54
N SER A 23 7.99 9.48 -5.67
CA SER A 23 7.28 8.60 -6.60
C SER A 23 5.79 8.53 -6.28
N LYS A 24 5.40 8.39 -5.00
CA LYS A 24 3.99 8.33 -4.60
C LYS A 24 3.27 9.65 -4.81
N VAL A 25 3.93 10.77 -4.52
CA VAL A 25 3.40 12.12 -4.80
C VAL A 25 3.18 12.33 -6.29
N LEU A 26 4.14 11.92 -7.13
CA LEU A 26 4.03 12.05 -8.58
C LEU A 26 2.84 11.24 -9.13
N VAL A 27 2.67 9.99 -8.69
CA VAL A 27 1.50 9.15 -9.07
C VAL A 27 0.19 9.78 -8.60
N PHE A 28 0.18 10.39 -7.42
CA PHE A 28 -0.99 11.12 -6.90
C PHE A 28 -1.33 12.33 -7.78
N LEU A 29 -0.33 13.12 -8.17
CA LEU A 29 -0.51 14.29 -9.04
C LEU A 29 -0.98 13.93 -10.46
N MET A 30 -0.87 12.67 -10.88
CA MET A 30 -1.40 12.18 -12.16
C MET A 30 -2.91 11.88 -12.11
N LEU A 31 -3.54 11.88 -10.95
CA LEU A 31 -4.97 11.57 -10.82
C LEU A 31 -5.87 12.51 -11.65
N PRO A 32 -5.66 13.85 -11.64
CA PRO A 32 -6.41 14.77 -12.52
C PRO A 32 -6.28 14.41 -14.00
N TYR A 33 -5.06 14.06 -14.43
CA TYR A 33 -4.80 13.69 -15.81
C TYR A 33 -5.58 12.45 -16.23
N TYR A 34 -5.52 11.39 -15.41
CA TYR A 34 -6.22 10.13 -15.69
C TYR A 34 -7.75 10.31 -15.73
N THR A 35 -8.32 11.03 -14.78
CA THR A 35 -9.76 11.19 -14.64
C THR A 35 -10.37 12.21 -15.62
N ASN A 36 -9.57 13.04 -16.28
CA ASN A 36 -10.02 13.89 -17.37
C ASN A 36 -9.99 13.18 -18.74
N ILE A 37 -9.20 12.12 -18.90
CA ILE A 37 -9.10 11.37 -20.16
C ILE A 37 -9.97 10.12 -20.14
N LEU A 38 -9.92 9.35 -19.05
CA LEU A 38 -10.66 8.10 -18.90
C LEU A 38 -12.05 8.36 -18.33
N SER A 39 -13.06 7.63 -18.81
CA SER A 39 -14.34 7.54 -18.14
C SER A 39 -14.22 6.81 -16.80
N THR A 40 -15.24 6.91 -15.95
CA THR A 40 -15.29 6.20 -14.67
C THR A 40 -15.17 4.69 -14.83
N GLY A 41 -15.82 4.12 -15.85
CA GLY A 41 -15.71 2.70 -16.17
C GLY A 41 -14.32 2.28 -16.63
N GLU A 42 -13.70 3.06 -17.52
CA GLU A 42 -12.34 2.79 -17.99
C GLU A 42 -11.32 2.90 -16.87
N TYR A 43 -11.42 3.91 -16.01
CA TYR A 43 -10.52 4.05 -14.86
C TYR A 43 -10.71 2.91 -13.86
N GLY A 44 -11.97 2.49 -13.63
CA GLY A 44 -12.27 1.32 -12.80
C GLY A 44 -11.71 0.01 -13.37
N THR A 45 -11.77 -0.15 -14.70
CA THR A 45 -11.16 -1.29 -15.40
C THR A 45 -9.63 -1.28 -15.30
N VAL A 46 -9.01 -0.12 -15.56
CA VAL A 46 -7.55 0.06 -15.39
C VAL A 46 -7.11 -0.30 -13.98
N ASP A 47 -7.80 0.23 -12.97
CA ASP A 47 -7.49 -0.07 -11.56
C ASP A 47 -7.59 -1.57 -11.27
N ALA A 48 -8.64 -2.24 -11.75
CA ALA A 48 -8.81 -3.68 -11.58
C ALA A 48 -7.71 -4.49 -12.31
N LEU A 49 -7.39 -4.17 -13.56
CA LEU A 49 -6.37 -4.87 -14.36
C LEU A 49 -4.98 -4.76 -13.72
N ILE A 50 -4.59 -3.57 -13.27
CA ILE A 50 -3.29 -3.36 -12.60
C ILE A 50 -3.24 -4.12 -11.28
N ASN A 51 -4.31 -4.09 -10.48
CA ASN A 51 -4.33 -4.79 -9.19
C ASN A 51 -4.31 -6.32 -9.36
N VAL A 52 -5.01 -6.88 -10.38
CA VAL A 52 -4.89 -8.31 -10.75
C VAL A 52 -3.46 -8.63 -11.19
N GLY A 53 -2.85 -7.79 -12.03
CA GLY A 53 -1.46 -7.96 -12.43
C GLY A 53 -0.51 -7.98 -11.24
N GLN A 54 -0.69 -7.07 -10.28
CA GLN A 54 0.11 -7.03 -9.03
C GLN A 54 -0.06 -8.29 -8.17
N LEU A 55 -1.25 -8.90 -8.15
CA LEU A 55 -1.47 -10.20 -7.51
C LEU A 55 -0.74 -11.33 -8.25
N MET A 56 -0.78 -11.30 -9.58
CA MET A 56 -0.15 -12.34 -10.41
C MET A 56 1.38 -12.31 -10.35
N ILE A 57 2.01 -11.17 -10.10
CA ILE A 57 3.48 -11.04 -9.99
C ILE A 57 4.07 -12.00 -8.93
N PRO A 58 3.68 -12.00 -7.65
CA PRO A 58 4.22 -12.94 -6.66
C PRO A 58 3.83 -14.40 -6.96
N ILE A 59 2.71 -14.66 -7.61
CA ILE A 59 2.29 -16.01 -8.01
C ILE A 59 3.20 -16.52 -9.14
N ALA A 60 3.34 -15.76 -10.23
CA ALA A 60 4.19 -16.12 -11.36
C ALA A 60 5.67 -16.22 -10.98
N SER A 61 6.15 -15.31 -10.13
CA SER A 61 7.54 -15.37 -9.64
C SER A 61 7.76 -16.40 -8.54
N VAL A 62 6.70 -17.05 -8.03
CA VAL A 62 6.78 -17.96 -6.85
C VAL A 62 7.45 -17.24 -5.66
N GLY A 63 7.32 -15.92 -5.56
CA GLY A 63 7.96 -15.10 -4.53
C GLY A 63 9.49 -15.08 -4.58
N ILE A 64 10.13 -15.58 -5.66
CA ILE A 64 11.58 -15.78 -5.76
C ILE A 64 12.38 -14.48 -5.62
N ASN A 65 11.80 -13.34 -5.94
CA ASN A 65 12.44 -12.02 -5.82
C ASN A 65 12.94 -11.76 -4.38
N ASN A 66 12.20 -12.19 -3.35
CA ASN A 66 12.60 -12.10 -1.95
C ASN A 66 13.78 -13.05 -1.62
N ALA A 67 13.84 -14.21 -2.28
CA ALA A 67 14.96 -15.11 -2.13
C ALA A 67 16.22 -14.57 -2.81
N VAL A 68 16.10 -13.94 -3.97
CA VAL A 68 17.23 -13.34 -4.70
C VAL A 68 17.99 -12.34 -3.82
N ILE A 69 17.30 -11.42 -3.16
CA ILE A 69 17.99 -10.49 -2.26
C ILE A 69 18.56 -11.21 -1.03
N ARG A 70 17.81 -12.15 -0.42
CA ARG A 70 18.25 -12.86 0.79
C ARG A 70 19.50 -13.69 0.56
N PHE A 71 19.52 -14.52 -0.49
CA PHE A 71 20.66 -15.39 -0.84
C PHE A 71 21.74 -14.63 -1.60
N GLY A 72 21.35 -13.56 -2.31
CA GLY A 72 22.30 -12.67 -2.96
C GLY A 72 23.17 -11.88 -1.97
N LEU A 73 22.71 -11.59 -0.75
CA LEU A 73 23.49 -10.97 0.31
C LEU A 73 24.34 -11.95 1.11
N GLU A 74 24.08 -13.25 1.02
CA GLU A 74 24.80 -14.30 1.77
C GLU A 74 26.22 -14.43 1.24
N LYS A 75 27.21 -14.42 2.18
CA LYS A 75 28.61 -14.59 1.83
C LYS A 75 28.91 -16.01 1.36
N GLY A 76 29.70 -16.15 0.31
CA GLY A 76 30.08 -17.47 -0.24
C GLY A 76 29.02 -18.09 -1.16
N THR A 77 27.87 -17.47 -1.37
CA THR A 77 26.86 -17.95 -2.32
C THR A 77 27.23 -17.55 -3.75
N ASP A 78 27.14 -18.48 -4.69
CA ASP A 78 27.35 -18.21 -6.11
C ASP A 78 26.25 -17.29 -6.64
N LYS A 79 26.63 -16.05 -6.98
CA LYS A 79 25.71 -15.01 -7.46
C LYS A 79 25.11 -15.37 -8.81
N SER A 80 25.83 -16.08 -9.64
CA SER A 80 25.35 -16.53 -10.95
C SER A 80 24.23 -17.55 -10.81
N SER A 81 24.35 -18.50 -9.88
CA SER A 81 23.28 -19.44 -9.56
C SER A 81 22.06 -18.74 -8.92
N VAL A 82 22.28 -17.68 -8.11
CA VAL A 82 21.17 -16.89 -7.53
C VAL A 82 20.36 -16.21 -8.62
N PHE A 83 21.02 -15.46 -9.51
CA PHE A 83 20.35 -14.72 -10.59
C PHE A 83 19.62 -15.65 -11.56
N SER A 84 20.34 -16.67 -12.04
CA SER A 84 19.79 -17.64 -12.99
C SER A 84 18.62 -18.44 -12.42
N SER A 85 18.70 -18.85 -11.13
CA SER A 85 17.58 -19.52 -10.44
C SER A 85 16.36 -18.62 -10.34
N GLY A 86 16.56 -17.33 -10.07
CA GLY A 86 15.49 -16.32 -10.06
C GLY A 86 14.82 -16.23 -11.42
N LEU A 87 15.62 -16.02 -12.48
CA LEU A 87 15.14 -15.88 -13.84
C LEU A 87 14.34 -17.10 -14.31
N TYR A 88 14.89 -18.30 -14.17
CA TYR A 88 14.20 -19.51 -14.63
C TYR A 88 12.95 -19.84 -13.80
N THR A 89 12.93 -19.51 -12.52
CA THR A 89 11.72 -19.67 -11.70
C THR A 89 10.60 -18.73 -12.19
N ILE A 90 10.94 -17.47 -12.50
CA ILE A 90 9.99 -16.51 -13.06
C ILE A 90 9.46 -16.97 -14.42
N LEU A 91 10.34 -17.37 -15.33
CA LEU A 91 9.95 -17.82 -16.67
C LEU A 91 9.05 -19.06 -16.61
N MET A 92 9.38 -20.04 -15.76
CA MET A 92 8.55 -21.23 -15.59
C MET A 92 7.18 -20.90 -14.99
N GLY A 93 7.14 -20.09 -13.92
CA GLY A 93 5.88 -19.68 -13.31
C GLY A 93 5.04 -18.81 -14.24
N PHE A 94 5.67 -17.99 -15.09
CA PHE A 94 4.97 -17.22 -16.10
C PHE A 94 4.33 -18.12 -17.17
N VAL A 95 5.02 -19.16 -17.64
CA VAL A 95 4.44 -20.16 -18.58
C VAL A 95 3.23 -20.84 -17.95
N CYS A 96 3.31 -21.24 -16.67
CA CYS A 96 2.17 -21.80 -15.95
C CYS A 96 1.01 -20.80 -15.84
N LEU A 97 1.30 -19.53 -15.52
CA LEU A 97 0.28 -18.49 -15.46
C LEU A 97 -0.38 -18.24 -16.83
N ALA A 98 0.42 -18.18 -17.88
CA ALA A 98 -0.08 -18.01 -19.25
C ALA A 98 -1.00 -19.17 -19.67
N ALA A 99 -0.68 -20.41 -19.27
CA ALA A 99 -1.51 -21.57 -19.54
C ALA A 99 -2.88 -21.52 -18.81
N VAL A 100 -2.92 -20.91 -17.61
CA VAL A 100 -4.15 -20.75 -16.81
C VAL A 100 -4.92 -19.48 -17.18
N SER A 101 -4.31 -18.52 -17.86
CA SER A 101 -4.92 -17.21 -18.16
C SER A 101 -6.26 -17.26 -18.93
N PRO A 102 -6.53 -18.21 -19.84
CA PRO A 102 -7.85 -18.30 -20.48
C PRO A 102 -8.98 -18.53 -19.48
N VAL A 103 -8.73 -19.35 -18.45
CA VAL A 103 -9.72 -19.60 -17.39
C VAL A 103 -9.96 -18.32 -16.57
N LEU A 104 -8.91 -17.56 -16.26
CA LEU A 104 -9.04 -16.29 -15.55
C LEU A 104 -9.85 -15.26 -16.36
N THR A 105 -9.64 -15.22 -17.67
CA THR A 105 -10.40 -14.34 -18.57
C THR A 105 -11.90 -14.70 -18.60
N LEU A 106 -12.23 -16.00 -18.57
CA LEU A 106 -13.62 -16.46 -18.50
C LEU A 106 -14.30 -16.13 -17.17
N LEU A 107 -13.54 -16.06 -16.09
CA LEU A 107 -14.06 -15.74 -14.75
C LEU A 107 -14.14 -14.22 -14.47
N MET A 108 -13.45 -13.41 -15.26
CA MET A 108 -13.31 -11.96 -15.04
C MET A 108 -13.56 -11.21 -16.35
N ASP A 109 -14.83 -10.86 -16.64
CA ASP A 109 -15.23 -10.19 -17.88
C ASP A 109 -14.42 -8.93 -18.19
N PHE A 110 -14.05 -8.16 -17.18
CA PHE A 110 -13.24 -6.94 -17.35
C PHE A 110 -11.81 -7.20 -17.88
N MET A 111 -11.31 -8.45 -17.84
CA MET A 111 -10.04 -8.86 -18.44
C MET A 111 -10.16 -9.14 -19.95
N SER A 112 -11.36 -9.31 -20.45
CA SER A 112 -11.58 -9.61 -21.87
C SER A 112 -10.97 -8.52 -22.77
N GLY A 113 -10.13 -8.91 -23.71
CA GLY A 113 -9.38 -8.01 -24.58
C GLY A 113 -8.08 -7.45 -23.99
N TYR A 114 -7.83 -7.59 -22.69
CA TYR A 114 -6.62 -7.06 -22.02
C TYR A 114 -5.69 -8.14 -21.45
N THR A 115 -6.07 -9.41 -21.53
CA THR A 115 -5.34 -10.54 -20.92
C THR A 115 -3.87 -10.58 -21.32
N ILE A 116 -3.58 -10.43 -22.63
CA ILE A 116 -2.20 -10.45 -23.14
C ILE A 116 -1.40 -9.27 -22.56
N ALA A 117 -1.98 -8.08 -22.49
CA ALA A 117 -1.32 -6.91 -21.93
C ALA A 117 -1.07 -7.07 -20.42
N VAL A 118 -2.00 -7.66 -19.65
CA VAL A 118 -1.81 -7.98 -18.24
C VAL A 118 -0.70 -9.02 -18.06
N LEU A 119 -0.64 -10.05 -18.89
CA LEU A 119 0.46 -11.02 -18.86
C LEU A 119 1.81 -10.38 -19.17
N ALA A 120 1.86 -9.51 -20.19
CA ALA A 120 3.07 -8.77 -20.53
C ALA A 120 3.52 -7.85 -19.37
N PHE A 121 2.57 -7.18 -18.71
CA PHE A 121 2.84 -6.39 -17.50
C PHE A 121 3.41 -7.26 -16.37
N VAL A 122 2.83 -8.43 -16.09
CA VAL A 122 3.30 -9.36 -15.06
C VAL A 122 4.73 -9.82 -15.35
N LEU A 123 5.03 -10.16 -16.60
CA LEU A 123 6.38 -10.58 -16.99
C LEU A 123 7.38 -9.44 -16.87
N ALA A 124 7.06 -8.28 -17.43
CA ALA A 124 7.93 -7.10 -17.38
C ALA A 124 8.24 -6.68 -15.93
N SER A 125 7.22 -6.58 -15.10
CA SER A 125 7.37 -6.21 -13.68
C SER A 125 8.14 -7.26 -12.88
N SER A 126 7.92 -8.56 -13.15
CA SER A 126 8.65 -9.64 -12.48
C SER A 126 10.14 -9.62 -12.83
N LEU A 127 10.48 -9.45 -14.12
CA LEU A 127 11.87 -9.38 -14.59
C LEU A 127 12.57 -8.11 -14.08
N ARG A 128 11.90 -6.96 -14.17
CA ARG A 128 12.42 -5.72 -13.59
C ARG A 128 12.71 -5.89 -12.10
N THR A 129 11.77 -6.48 -11.34
CA THR A 129 11.93 -6.71 -9.91
C THR A 129 13.11 -7.64 -9.63
N LEU A 130 13.33 -8.68 -10.44
CA LEU A 130 14.50 -9.55 -10.36
C LEU A 130 15.79 -8.74 -10.48
N CYS A 131 15.92 -7.94 -11.54
CA CYS A 131 17.13 -7.15 -11.79
C CYS A 131 17.41 -6.16 -10.65
N ILE A 132 16.40 -5.39 -10.20
CA ILE A 132 16.62 -4.41 -9.13
C ILE A 132 16.94 -5.07 -7.78
N GLN A 133 16.35 -6.22 -7.45
CA GLN A 133 16.65 -6.95 -6.22
C GLN A 133 18.03 -7.59 -6.27
N PHE A 134 18.42 -8.09 -7.43
CA PHE A 134 19.77 -8.65 -7.61
C PHE A 134 20.84 -7.56 -7.54
N ALA A 135 20.67 -6.43 -8.23
CA ALA A 135 21.56 -5.28 -8.14
C ALA A 135 21.69 -4.76 -6.70
N LEU A 136 20.59 -4.73 -5.94
CA LEU A 136 20.60 -4.37 -4.52
C LEU A 136 21.44 -5.36 -3.71
N SER A 137 21.37 -6.66 -4.01
CA SER A 137 22.17 -7.70 -3.36
C SER A 137 23.67 -7.60 -3.66
N LEU A 138 24.02 -6.99 -4.80
CA LEU A 138 25.41 -6.64 -5.16
C LEU A 138 25.90 -5.34 -4.51
N GLY A 139 25.02 -4.61 -3.79
CA GLY A 139 25.36 -3.37 -3.09
C GLY A 139 25.12 -2.09 -3.91
N TYR A 140 24.46 -2.17 -5.06
CA TYR A 140 24.16 -1.02 -5.91
C TYR A 140 22.96 -0.20 -5.42
N ASN A 141 22.98 0.21 -4.13
CA ASN A 141 21.87 0.92 -3.46
C ASN A 141 21.41 2.19 -4.20
N LYS A 142 22.37 2.98 -4.72
CA LYS A 142 22.06 4.22 -5.46
C LYS A 142 21.33 3.92 -6.79
N MET A 143 21.77 2.88 -7.49
CA MET A 143 21.13 2.45 -8.75
C MET A 143 19.72 1.93 -8.50
N TYR A 144 19.51 1.18 -7.41
CA TYR A 144 18.19 0.75 -6.96
C TYR A 144 17.23 1.95 -6.78
N ALA A 145 17.65 2.96 -6.02
CA ALA A 145 16.84 4.16 -5.78
C ALA A 145 16.59 4.96 -7.07
N ALA A 146 17.63 5.15 -7.90
CA ALA A 146 17.52 5.85 -9.17
C ALA A 146 16.58 5.13 -10.16
N ASN A 147 16.61 3.78 -10.19
CA ASN A 147 15.71 2.98 -11.02
C ASN A 147 14.24 3.17 -10.61
N GLY A 148 13.94 3.18 -9.30
CA GLY A 148 12.57 3.41 -8.82
C GLY A 148 12.02 4.79 -9.23
N ILE A 149 12.82 5.85 -9.06
CA ILE A 149 12.46 7.21 -9.49
C ILE A 149 12.33 7.29 -11.00
N GLY A 150 13.31 6.75 -11.73
CA GLY A 150 13.33 6.75 -13.20
C GLY A 150 12.14 5.98 -13.80
N ASN A 151 11.77 4.84 -13.22
CA ASN A 151 10.59 4.09 -13.63
C ASN A 151 9.30 4.91 -13.46
N THR A 152 9.12 5.57 -12.30
CA THR A 152 7.93 6.40 -12.06
C THR A 152 7.88 7.57 -13.04
N PHE A 153 9.00 8.24 -13.27
CA PHE A 153 9.08 9.37 -14.19
C PHE A 153 8.80 8.94 -15.64
N LEU A 154 9.41 7.85 -16.09
CA LEU A 154 9.17 7.29 -17.42
C LEU A 154 7.73 6.83 -17.60
N ASN A 155 7.14 6.19 -16.57
CA ASN A 155 5.75 5.78 -16.57
C ASN A 155 4.81 6.99 -16.73
N VAL A 156 5.07 8.10 -16.04
CA VAL A 156 4.30 9.34 -16.19
C VAL A 156 4.40 9.89 -17.61
N ILE A 157 5.61 9.99 -18.16
CA ILE A 157 5.80 10.48 -19.55
C ILE A 157 5.04 9.57 -20.53
N LEU A 158 5.20 8.26 -20.42
CA LEU A 158 4.54 7.32 -21.32
C LEU A 158 3.01 7.37 -21.16
N ASN A 159 2.49 7.56 -19.95
CA ASN A 159 1.05 7.78 -19.75
C ASN A 159 0.57 9.05 -20.44
N ILE A 160 1.32 10.16 -20.33
CA ILE A 160 0.97 11.41 -21.01
C ILE A 160 0.91 11.22 -22.52
N LEU A 161 1.80 10.42 -23.09
CA LEU A 161 1.87 10.19 -24.52
C LEU A 161 0.86 9.14 -25.03
N LEU A 162 0.68 8.04 -24.30
CA LEU A 162 -0.07 6.88 -24.81
C LEU A 162 -1.55 6.90 -24.38
N LEU A 163 -1.88 7.43 -23.20
CA LEU A 163 -3.23 7.38 -22.66
C LEU A 163 -4.27 8.09 -23.54
N PRO A 164 -4.00 9.29 -24.12
CA PRO A 164 -4.98 9.97 -24.96
C PRO A 164 -5.34 9.21 -26.23
N HIS A 165 -4.40 8.41 -26.76
CA HIS A 165 -4.55 7.69 -28.03
C HIS A 165 -5.11 6.27 -27.84
N PHE A 166 -4.69 5.58 -26.77
CA PHE A 166 -4.98 4.15 -26.55
C PHE A 166 -5.79 3.87 -25.29
N ARG A 167 -6.17 4.91 -24.52
CA ARG A 167 -7.03 4.80 -23.33
C ARG A 167 -6.54 3.70 -22.35
N ILE A 168 -7.34 2.69 -22.02
CA ILE A 168 -6.97 1.58 -21.13
C ILE A 168 -5.67 0.89 -21.58
N MET A 169 -5.58 0.57 -22.88
CA MET A 169 -4.39 -0.07 -23.42
C MET A 169 -3.15 0.84 -23.29
N GLY A 170 -3.32 2.15 -23.50
CA GLY A 170 -2.25 3.14 -23.32
C GLY A 170 -1.69 3.15 -21.90
N TYR A 171 -2.56 3.04 -20.89
CA TYR A 171 -2.14 2.94 -19.50
C TYR A 171 -1.34 1.64 -19.23
N LEU A 172 -1.81 0.50 -19.74
CA LEU A 172 -1.11 -0.78 -19.60
C LEU A 172 0.25 -0.76 -20.32
N LEU A 173 0.29 -0.26 -21.56
CA LEU A 173 1.52 -0.12 -22.32
C LEU A 173 2.53 0.81 -21.65
N ALA A 174 2.10 1.92 -21.06
CA ALA A 174 2.97 2.81 -20.31
C ALA A 174 3.67 2.09 -19.13
N ASN A 175 2.93 1.27 -18.39
CA ASN A 175 3.51 0.46 -17.31
C ASN A 175 4.47 -0.62 -17.83
N ILE A 176 4.08 -1.33 -18.90
CA ILE A 176 4.91 -2.38 -19.52
C ILE A 176 6.23 -1.78 -20.03
N LEU A 177 6.15 -0.71 -20.83
CA LEU A 177 7.33 -0.09 -21.43
C LEU A 177 8.25 0.54 -20.37
N ALA A 178 7.68 1.17 -19.33
CA ALA A 178 8.47 1.70 -18.22
C ALA A 178 9.22 0.58 -17.48
N ASP A 179 8.55 -0.54 -17.19
CA ASP A 179 9.16 -1.67 -16.52
C ASP A 179 10.21 -2.36 -17.39
N VAL A 180 9.95 -2.56 -18.67
CA VAL A 180 10.92 -3.15 -19.63
C VAL A 180 12.14 -2.24 -19.75
N ALA A 181 11.96 -0.94 -20.00
CA ALA A 181 13.07 -0.02 -20.21
C ALA A 181 13.95 0.10 -18.96
N THR A 182 13.35 0.26 -17.77
CA THR A 182 14.11 0.41 -16.53
C THR A 182 14.69 -0.92 -16.03
N GLY A 183 14.04 -2.05 -16.32
CA GLY A 183 14.58 -3.38 -16.07
C GLY A 183 15.80 -3.68 -16.96
N LEU A 184 15.71 -3.42 -18.27
CA LEU A 184 16.83 -3.56 -19.22
C LEU A 184 17.98 -2.63 -18.86
N LEU A 185 17.68 -1.37 -18.51
CA LEU A 185 18.71 -0.43 -18.07
C LEU A 185 19.47 -0.98 -16.86
N MET A 186 18.76 -1.54 -15.86
CA MET A 186 19.39 -2.15 -14.69
C MET A 186 20.22 -3.36 -15.07
N PHE A 187 19.70 -4.26 -15.90
CA PHE A 187 20.38 -5.46 -16.38
C PHE A 187 21.71 -5.13 -17.07
N VAL A 188 21.75 -4.06 -17.89
CA VAL A 188 22.96 -3.62 -18.58
C VAL A 188 23.92 -2.91 -17.63
N LEU A 189 23.45 -1.93 -16.87
CA LEU A 189 24.30 -1.11 -15.99
C LEU A 189 24.92 -1.90 -14.83
N ALA A 190 24.17 -2.84 -14.24
CA ALA A 190 24.68 -3.73 -13.21
C ALA A 190 25.44 -4.95 -13.78
N LYS A 191 25.59 -5.02 -15.12
CA LYS A 191 26.27 -6.12 -15.85
C LYS A 191 25.72 -7.51 -15.47
N GLU A 192 24.41 -7.62 -15.29
CA GLU A 192 23.75 -8.84 -14.81
C GLU A 192 23.83 -9.99 -15.82
N HIS A 193 24.03 -9.69 -17.12
CA HIS A 193 24.28 -10.66 -18.16
C HIS A 193 25.47 -11.60 -17.86
N GLN A 194 26.46 -11.13 -17.07
CA GLN A 194 27.63 -11.92 -16.68
C GLN A 194 27.26 -13.04 -15.67
N TYR A 195 26.11 -12.94 -15.02
CA TYR A 195 25.60 -13.90 -14.04
C TYR A 195 24.61 -14.90 -14.63
N LEU A 196 24.42 -14.88 -15.95
CA LEU A 196 23.57 -15.86 -16.63
C LEU A 196 24.29 -17.23 -16.77
N ILE A 197 23.66 -18.27 -16.25
CA ILE A 197 24.09 -19.65 -16.43
C ILE A 197 22.92 -20.45 -17.01
N SER A 198 23.19 -21.29 -18.04
CA SER A 198 22.17 -22.19 -18.59
C SER A 198 21.61 -23.12 -17.50
N PRO A 199 20.28 -23.40 -17.48
CA PRO A 199 19.65 -24.28 -16.48
C PRO A 199 20.14 -25.72 -16.57
N VAL A 200 20.68 -26.10 -17.71
CA VAL A 200 21.24 -27.46 -17.96
C VAL A 200 22.72 -27.53 -17.57
N SER A 201 23.36 -26.37 -17.36
CA SER A 201 24.78 -26.33 -17.03
C SER A 201 25.08 -26.99 -15.69
N ARG A 202 26.17 -27.77 -15.66
CA ARG A 202 26.72 -28.34 -14.40
C ARG A 202 27.22 -27.26 -13.43
N LYS A 203 27.44 -26.03 -13.90
CA LYS A 203 27.84 -24.87 -13.08
C LYS A 203 26.70 -24.33 -12.21
N MET A 204 25.46 -24.68 -12.52
CA MET A 204 24.30 -24.21 -11.74
C MET A 204 24.12 -25.03 -10.46
N ASP A 205 24.15 -24.36 -9.32
CA ASP A 205 23.88 -24.99 -8.01
C ASP A 205 22.36 -25.26 -7.84
N ARG A 206 21.99 -26.52 -8.15
CA ARG A 206 20.60 -26.99 -8.00
C ARG A 206 20.16 -27.07 -6.54
N GLY A 207 21.10 -27.30 -5.63
CA GLY A 207 20.83 -27.31 -4.18
C GLY A 207 20.43 -25.91 -3.70
N LEU A 208 21.15 -24.88 -4.14
CA LEU A 208 20.82 -23.47 -3.87
C LEU A 208 19.45 -23.12 -4.47
N SER A 209 19.19 -23.47 -5.73
CA SER A 209 17.89 -23.22 -6.39
C SER A 209 16.72 -23.83 -5.61
N LYS A 210 16.89 -25.06 -5.08
CA LYS A 210 15.89 -25.73 -4.24
C LYS A 210 15.69 -24.98 -2.91
N ARG A 211 16.78 -24.55 -2.25
CA ARG A 211 16.70 -23.76 -0.99
C ARG A 211 16.01 -22.42 -1.22
N MET A 212 16.31 -21.71 -2.30
CA MET A 212 15.68 -20.44 -2.66
C MET A 212 14.17 -20.60 -2.86
N ARG A 213 13.73 -21.60 -3.63
CA ARG A 213 12.29 -21.88 -3.83
C ARG A 213 11.60 -22.30 -2.54
N LYS A 214 12.24 -23.15 -1.70
CA LYS A 214 11.69 -23.54 -0.41
C LYS A 214 11.51 -22.35 0.55
N TYR A 215 12.39 -21.35 0.48
CA TYR A 215 12.28 -20.12 1.23
C TYR A 215 11.18 -19.19 0.67
N ALA A 216 11.09 -19.07 -0.66
CA ALA A 216 10.19 -18.15 -1.33
C ALA A 216 8.72 -18.60 -1.30
N LEU A 217 8.45 -19.89 -1.48
CA LEU A 217 7.11 -20.45 -1.62
C LEU A 217 6.17 -20.10 -0.45
N PRO A 218 6.57 -20.17 0.82
CA PRO A 218 5.70 -19.78 1.94
C PRO A 218 5.37 -18.30 2.01
N LEU A 219 6.14 -17.43 1.31
CA LEU A 219 5.86 -15.99 1.27
C LEU A 219 4.72 -15.62 0.30
N VAL A 220 4.44 -16.49 -0.69
CA VAL A 220 3.39 -16.24 -1.68
C VAL A 220 2.00 -16.17 -1.03
N PRO A 221 1.55 -17.16 -0.23
CA PRO A 221 0.27 -17.07 0.47
C PRO A 221 0.14 -15.81 1.34
N GLN A 222 1.22 -15.42 2.03
CA GLN A 222 1.23 -14.20 2.83
C GLN A 222 0.96 -12.94 1.97
N THR A 223 1.61 -12.84 0.82
CA THR A 223 1.42 -11.71 -0.10
C THR A 223 0.02 -11.71 -0.71
N VAL A 224 -0.49 -12.89 -1.07
CA VAL A 224 -1.87 -13.05 -1.59
C VAL A 224 -2.89 -12.64 -0.52
N CYS A 225 -2.75 -13.11 0.72
CA CYS A 225 -3.65 -12.71 1.80
C CYS A 225 -3.61 -11.19 2.04
N GLN A 226 -2.43 -10.57 2.03
CA GLN A 226 -2.31 -9.13 2.16
C GLN A 226 -2.98 -8.37 1.01
N TRP A 227 -2.85 -8.89 -0.22
CA TRP A 227 -3.53 -8.33 -1.38
C TRP A 227 -5.06 -8.44 -1.25
N ILE A 228 -5.59 -9.59 -0.84
CA ILE A 228 -7.01 -9.79 -0.60
C ILE A 228 -7.55 -8.75 0.38
N ILE A 229 -6.87 -8.55 1.51
CA ILE A 229 -7.27 -7.57 2.53
C ILE A 229 -7.35 -6.15 1.95
N ASN A 230 -6.43 -5.78 1.06
CA ASN A 230 -6.32 -4.42 0.55
C ASN A 230 -7.20 -4.17 -0.68
N MET A 231 -7.60 -5.21 -1.43
CA MET A 231 -8.18 -5.07 -2.76
C MET A 231 -9.53 -5.76 -2.94
N SER A 232 -9.98 -6.58 -1.97
CA SER A 232 -11.25 -7.32 -2.08
C SER A 232 -12.44 -6.40 -2.35
N ASP A 233 -12.50 -5.26 -1.70
CA ASP A 233 -13.55 -4.25 -1.86
C ASP A 233 -13.83 -3.93 -3.34
N ARG A 234 -12.77 -3.71 -4.11
CA ARG A 234 -12.83 -3.30 -5.52
C ARG A 234 -13.43 -4.37 -6.42
N TYR A 235 -12.99 -5.63 -6.21
CA TYR A 235 -13.51 -6.76 -7.00
C TYR A 235 -14.94 -7.09 -6.61
N MET A 236 -15.29 -6.92 -5.34
CA MET A 236 -16.66 -7.09 -4.88
C MET A 236 -17.59 -5.97 -5.41
N ILE A 237 -17.10 -4.72 -5.50
CA ILE A 237 -17.83 -3.63 -6.17
C ILE A 237 -18.03 -3.96 -7.65
N ILE A 238 -17.01 -4.44 -8.35
CA ILE A 238 -17.13 -4.82 -9.77
C ILE A 238 -18.13 -5.97 -9.94
N PHE A 239 -18.04 -6.99 -9.10
CA PHE A 239 -18.88 -8.19 -9.17
C PHE A 239 -20.35 -7.91 -8.86
N PHE A 240 -20.64 -7.16 -7.79
CA PHE A 240 -22.01 -6.89 -7.37
C PHE A 240 -22.64 -5.68 -8.06
N ILE A 241 -21.85 -4.77 -8.61
CA ILE A 241 -22.35 -3.53 -9.20
C ILE A 241 -21.83 -3.36 -10.62
N ASN A 242 -20.62 -2.77 -10.80
CA ASN A 242 -19.94 -2.58 -12.08
C ASN A 242 -18.56 -1.90 -11.93
N THR A 243 -17.83 -1.79 -13.05
CA THR A 243 -16.52 -1.10 -13.13
C THR A 243 -16.62 0.40 -12.93
N GLN A 244 -17.75 1.06 -13.25
CA GLN A 244 -17.96 2.51 -13.06
C GLN A 244 -17.97 2.86 -11.57
N ALA A 245 -18.70 2.10 -10.75
CA ALA A 245 -18.71 2.27 -9.30
C ALA A 245 -17.29 2.06 -8.71
N ASN A 246 -16.56 1.05 -9.20
CA ASN A 246 -15.17 0.85 -8.81
C ASN A 246 -14.27 2.03 -9.19
N GLY A 247 -14.46 2.64 -10.36
CA GLY A 247 -13.68 3.80 -10.79
C GLY A 247 -13.83 4.98 -9.85
N LEU A 248 -15.06 5.29 -9.43
CA LEU A 248 -15.35 6.33 -8.43
C LEU A 248 -14.71 6.00 -7.07
N TYR A 249 -14.86 4.77 -6.62
CA TYR A 249 -14.27 4.29 -5.36
C TYR A 249 -12.74 4.33 -5.39
N ALA A 250 -12.14 3.86 -6.49
CA ALA A 250 -10.70 3.86 -6.70
C ALA A 250 -10.10 5.27 -6.69
N ALA A 251 -10.76 6.25 -7.33
CA ALA A 251 -10.35 7.64 -7.29
C ALA A 251 -10.41 8.21 -5.87
N ALA A 252 -11.50 7.95 -5.15
CA ALA A 252 -11.68 8.42 -3.77
C ALA A 252 -10.61 7.86 -2.81
N THR A 253 -10.19 6.60 -2.96
CA THR A 253 -9.19 5.98 -2.08
C THR A 253 -7.80 6.63 -2.17
N LYS A 254 -7.49 7.36 -3.23
CA LYS A 254 -6.19 8.03 -3.39
C LYS A 254 -5.97 9.11 -2.33
N ILE A 255 -7.03 9.79 -1.87
CA ILE A 255 -6.92 10.87 -0.89
C ILE A 255 -6.57 10.35 0.52
N PRO A 256 -7.31 9.42 1.13
CA PRO A 256 -6.93 8.85 2.43
C PRO A 256 -5.57 8.14 2.42
N ASN A 257 -5.15 7.61 1.27
CA ASN A 257 -3.84 6.95 1.14
C ASN A 257 -2.65 7.90 1.39
N ILE A 258 -2.83 9.21 1.31
CA ILE A 258 -1.81 10.19 1.70
C ILE A 258 -1.43 10.01 3.19
N LEU A 259 -2.43 9.77 4.05
CA LEU A 259 -2.17 9.50 5.47
C LEU A 259 -1.32 8.25 5.66
N LEU A 260 -1.57 7.19 4.87
CA LEU A 260 -0.76 5.96 4.92
C LEU A 260 0.69 6.21 4.51
N VAL A 261 0.94 7.07 3.52
CA VAL A 261 2.31 7.41 3.10
C VAL A 261 3.06 8.08 4.24
N VAL A 262 2.45 9.08 4.88
CA VAL A 262 3.04 9.79 6.02
C VAL A 262 3.25 8.84 7.21
N ALA A 263 2.28 7.99 7.49
CA ALA A 263 2.35 7.03 8.58
C ALA A 263 3.43 5.96 8.39
N ASN A 264 3.65 5.49 7.16
CA ASN A 264 4.71 4.52 6.86
C ASN A 264 6.10 5.12 7.10
N LEU A 265 6.33 6.38 6.70
CA LEU A 265 7.58 7.08 7.02
C LEU A 265 7.83 7.18 8.53
N PHE A 266 6.77 7.45 9.29
CA PHE A 266 6.85 7.44 10.75
C PHE A 266 7.12 6.03 11.29
N ALA A 267 6.43 5.00 10.78
CA ALA A 267 6.56 3.62 11.24
C ALA A 267 7.99 3.08 11.07
N ASP A 268 8.65 3.39 9.95
CA ASP A 268 10.04 2.98 9.70
C ASP A 268 11.00 3.59 10.74
N ALA A 269 10.86 4.88 11.03
CA ALA A 269 11.66 5.57 12.05
C ALA A 269 11.33 5.07 13.47
N TRP A 270 10.05 4.81 13.74
CA TRP A 270 9.54 4.33 15.00
C TRP A 270 10.07 2.95 15.36
N GLN A 271 10.02 1.99 14.42
CA GLN A 271 10.46 0.61 14.64
C GLN A 271 11.92 0.54 15.11
N ILE A 272 12.79 1.38 14.55
CA ILE A 272 14.20 1.46 14.96
C ILE A 272 14.32 1.97 16.41
N SER A 273 13.50 2.94 16.79
CA SER A 273 13.53 3.55 18.12
C SER A 273 12.92 2.64 19.19
N ALA A 274 11.84 1.94 18.85
CA ALA A 274 11.12 1.05 19.76
C ALA A 274 11.96 -0.14 20.24
N VAL A 275 12.84 -0.68 19.36
CA VAL A 275 13.71 -1.83 19.68
C VAL A 275 14.90 -1.42 20.56
N LYS A 276 15.31 -0.16 20.53
CA LYS A 276 16.48 0.32 21.31
C LYS A 276 16.18 0.55 22.79
N GLU A 277 14.91 0.78 23.14
CA GLU A 277 14.53 1.02 24.53
C GLU A 277 14.42 -0.31 25.28
N SER A 278 15.35 -0.53 26.22
CA SER A 278 15.50 -1.81 26.92
C SER A 278 14.90 -1.83 28.33
N ASP A 279 14.71 -0.66 28.98
CA ASP A 279 14.07 -0.60 30.30
C ASP A 279 12.54 -0.75 30.18
N PRO A 280 11.92 -1.75 30.85
CA PRO A 280 10.49 -1.99 30.77
C PRO A 280 9.62 -0.81 31.20
N LYS A 281 10.01 -0.03 32.20
CA LYS A 281 9.24 1.13 32.68
C LYS A 281 9.34 2.31 31.72
N GLU A 282 10.55 2.61 31.24
CA GLU A 282 10.79 3.64 30.25
C GLU A 282 10.11 3.30 28.93
N GLN A 283 10.07 2.02 28.55
CA GLN A 283 9.38 1.51 27.36
C GLN A 283 7.87 1.79 27.41
N VAL A 284 7.18 1.52 28.55
CA VAL A 284 5.74 1.84 28.69
C VAL A 284 5.49 3.33 28.55
N ALA A 285 6.28 4.18 29.24
CA ALA A 285 6.13 5.62 29.19
C ALA A 285 6.41 6.16 27.76
N PHE A 286 7.43 5.62 27.11
CA PHE A 286 7.81 5.98 25.74
C PHE A 286 6.69 5.62 24.75
N PHE A 287 6.21 4.37 24.75
CA PHE A 287 5.11 3.93 23.87
C PHE A 287 3.83 4.73 24.10
N SER A 288 3.48 4.99 25.36
CA SER A 288 2.28 5.77 25.71
C SER A 288 2.36 7.20 25.15
N LYS A 289 3.52 7.84 25.30
CA LYS A 289 3.73 9.20 24.81
C LYS A 289 3.70 9.27 23.29
N VAL A 290 4.38 8.33 22.61
CA VAL A 290 4.42 8.30 21.15
C VAL A 290 3.04 7.96 20.57
N LEU A 291 2.29 7.04 21.18
CA LEU A 291 0.90 6.76 20.79
C LEU A 291 0.02 8.02 20.91
N GLY A 292 0.18 8.80 22.00
CA GLY A 292 -0.54 10.06 22.16
C GLY A 292 -0.28 11.06 21.06
N ALA A 293 1.00 11.26 20.69
CA ALA A 293 1.38 12.15 19.60
C ALA A 293 0.91 11.61 18.22
N TYR A 294 1.13 10.32 17.98
CA TYR A 294 0.74 9.68 16.72
C TYR A 294 -0.78 9.72 16.49
N SER A 295 -1.57 9.37 17.52
CA SER A 295 -3.03 9.46 17.45
C SER A 295 -3.51 10.88 17.24
N SER A 296 -2.89 11.87 17.89
CA SER A 296 -3.24 13.29 17.71
C SER A 296 -2.98 13.77 16.28
N ILE A 297 -1.84 13.40 15.70
CA ILE A 297 -1.51 13.72 14.29
C ILE A 297 -2.49 13.00 13.36
N ALA A 298 -2.78 11.72 13.60
CA ALA A 298 -3.74 10.95 12.81
C ALA A 298 -5.14 11.59 12.84
N PHE A 299 -5.65 11.97 14.02
CA PHE A 299 -6.96 12.59 14.15
C PHE A 299 -7.03 13.97 13.48
N ILE A 300 -6.04 14.84 13.69
CA ILE A 300 -5.99 16.16 13.05
C ILE A 300 -5.87 16.01 11.52
N GLY A 301 -4.97 15.16 11.04
CA GLY A 301 -4.79 14.91 9.63
C GLY A 301 -6.05 14.36 8.95
N SER A 302 -6.72 13.41 9.61
CA SER A 302 -7.98 12.83 9.11
C SER A 302 -9.11 13.86 9.08
N SER A 303 -9.28 14.63 10.14
CA SER A 303 -10.28 15.70 10.21
C SER A 303 -10.02 16.77 9.14
N GLY A 304 -8.76 17.14 8.94
CA GLY A 304 -8.37 18.08 7.87
C GLY A 304 -8.70 17.53 6.48
N LEU A 305 -8.40 16.24 6.20
CA LEU A 305 -8.74 15.61 4.92
C LEU A 305 -10.26 15.53 4.71
N ILE A 306 -11.04 15.19 5.73
CA ILE A 306 -12.51 15.22 5.64
C ILE A 306 -12.99 16.62 5.30
N MET A 307 -12.47 17.64 5.99
CA MET A 307 -12.85 19.04 5.79
C MET A 307 -12.58 19.51 4.36
N ILE A 308 -11.40 19.19 3.80
CA ILE A 308 -10.99 19.68 2.47
C ILE A 308 -11.38 18.72 1.33
N SER A 309 -11.98 17.57 1.60
CA SER A 309 -12.21 16.49 0.62
C SER A 309 -12.94 16.98 -0.63
N LYS A 310 -14.02 17.74 -0.49
CA LYS A 310 -14.78 18.30 -1.61
C LYS A 310 -13.95 19.29 -2.43
N VAL A 311 -13.20 20.15 -1.77
CA VAL A 311 -12.33 21.15 -2.40
C VAL A 311 -11.19 20.47 -3.15
N VAL A 312 -10.52 19.52 -2.50
CA VAL A 312 -9.43 18.77 -3.14
C VAL A 312 -9.92 18.04 -4.39
N MET A 313 -11.07 17.36 -4.30
CA MET A 313 -11.62 16.63 -5.45
C MET A 313 -12.06 17.54 -6.59
N THR A 314 -12.43 18.79 -6.33
CA THR A 314 -12.71 19.77 -7.41
C THR A 314 -11.50 19.99 -8.32
N PHE A 315 -10.29 19.95 -7.77
CA PHE A 315 -9.04 20.15 -8.53
C PHE A 315 -8.37 18.83 -8.96
N MET A 316 -8.66 17.74 -8.24
CA MET A 316 -7.94 16.49 -8.41
C MET A 316 -8.63 15.49 -9.33
N VAL A 317 -9.87 15.72 -9.75
CA VAL A 317 -10.57 14.77 -10.64
C VAL A 317 -11.39 15.47 -11.70
N GLY A 318 -11.63 14.76 -12.82
CA GLY A 318 -12.57 15.19 -13.86
C GLY A 318 -14.02 15.26 -13.35
N LYS A 319 -14.87 15.98 -14.07
CA LYS A 319 -16.27 16.26 -13.67
C LYS A 319 -17.06 15.01 -13.35
N ASP A 320 -16.89 13.93 -14.12
CA ASP A 320 -17.63 12.67 -13.95
C ASP A 320 -17.24 11.92 -12.69
N PHE A 321 -16.05 12.21 -12.14
CA PHE A 321 -15.54 11.62 -10.92
C PHE A 321 -15.85 12.47 -9.68
N PHE A 322 -16.36 13.69 -9.85
CA PHE A 322 -16.50 14.61 -8.73
C PHE A 322 -17.30 14.03 -7.57
N ILE A 323 -18.39 13.30 -7.84
CA ILE A 323 -19.24 12.68 -6.82
C ILE A 323 -18.48 11.78 -5.85
N SER A 324 -17.30 11.26 -6.24
CA SER A 324 -16.49 10.36 -5.43
C SER A 324 -15.93 11.00 -4.14
N TRP A 325 -15.95 12.36 -4.03
CA TRP A 325 -15.59 13.04 -2.79
C TRP A 325 -16.42 12.56 -1.58
N ARG A 326 -17.67 12.12 -1.80
CA ARG A 326 -18.53 11.59 -0.74
C ARG A 326 -18.05 10.30 -0.09
N TYR A 327 -17.22 9.51 -0.78
CA TYR A 327 -16.60 8.32 -0.19
C TYR A 327 -15.45 8.65 0.77
N ILE A 328 -14.78 9.80 0.55
CA ILE A 328 -13.55 10.16 1.26
C ILE A 328 -13.75 10.22 2.78
N PRO A 329 -14.81 10.81 3.33
CA PRO A 329 -15.00 10.88 4.78
C PRO A 329 -15.01 9.50 5.43
N VAL A 330 -15.77 8.55 4.89
CA VAL A 330 -15.88 7.18 5.41
C VAL A 330 -14.56 6.41 5.23
N LEU A 331 -13.93 6.52 4.08
CA LEU A 331 -12.63 5.90 3.82
C LEU A 331 -11.54 6.46 4.73
N THR A 332 -11.59 7.76 5.05
CA THR A 332 -10.66 8.40 5.98
C THR A 332 -10.83 7.86 7.40
N LEU A 333 -12.07 7.62 7.85
CA LEU A 333 -12.32 6.95 9.13
C LEU A 333 -11.66 5.56 9.15
N GLY A 334 -11.87 4.75 8.12
CA GLY A 334 -11.24 3.43 7.99
C GLY A 334 -9.71 3.52 8.05
N THR A 335 -9.13 4.43 7.29
CA THR A 335 -7.68 4.67 7.28
C THR A 335 -7.18 5.08 8.66
N THR A 336 -7.87 5.96 9.37
CA THR A 336 -7.49 6.43 10.70
C THR A 336 -7.37 5.27 11.68
N PHE A 337 -8.38 4.39 11.75
CA PHE A 337 -8.33 3.22 12.62
C PHE A 337 -7.31 2.18 12.18
N GLY A 338 -7.10 2.05 10.86
CA GLY A 338 -6.03 1.23 10.30
C GLY A 338 -4.64 1.69 10.75
N LEU A 339 -4.40 3.00 10.76
CA LEU A 339 -3.15 3.59 11.28
C LEU A 339 -2.94 3.28 12.76
N LEU A 340 -3.96 3.51 13.59
CA LEU A 340 -3.88 3.24 15.02
C LEU A 340 -3.65 1.74 15.29
N ALA A 341 -4.35 0.87 14.57
CA ALA A 341 -4.17 -0.57 14.67
C ALA A 341 -2.77 -1.02 14.22
N THR A 342 -2.19 -0.38 13.21
CA THR A 342 -0.81 -0.64 12.73
C THR A 342 0.21 -0.21 13.77
N PHE A 343 0.03 0.93 14.42
CA PHE A 343 0.89 1.35 15.53
C PHE A 343 0.89 0.31 16.66
N LEU A 344 -0.30 -0.17 17.06
CA LEU A 344 -0.42 -1.20 18.09
C LEU A 344 0.23 -2.54 17.69
N ALA A 345 0.26 -2.87 16.41
CA ALA A 345 0.96 -4.07 15.94
C ALA A 345 2.47 -4.04 16.25
N SER A 346 3.08 -2.86 16.42
CA SER A 346 4.48 -2.75 16.81
C SER A 346 4.77 -3.37 18.19
N VAL A 347 3.77 -3.45 19.08
CA VAL A 347 3.87 -4.15 20.38
C VAL A 347 4.06 -5.66 20.17
N TYR A 348 3.35 -6.25 19.22
CA TYR A 348 3.52 -7.66 18.90
C TYR A 348 4.92 -7.94 18.31
N MET A 349 5.41 -7.04 17.46
CA MET A 349 6.77 -7.14 16.92
C MET A 349 7.81 -7.07 18.05
N LEU A 350 7.66 -6.12 18.97
CA LEU A 350 8.56 -5.95 20.12
C LEU A 350 8.58 -7.19 21.02
N ARG A 351 7.43 -7.85 21.20
CA ARG A 351 7.29 -9.03 22.07
C ARG A 351 7.39 -10.36 21.30
N LEU A 352 7.79 -10.33 20.02
CA LEU A 352 7.90 -11.50 19.14
C LEU A 352 6.60 -12.32 19.04
N LYS A 353 5.44 -11.63 19.10
CA LYS A 353 4.10 -12.22 19.02
C LYS A 353 3.49 -12.09 17.62
N SER A 354 4.26 -12.45 16.60
CA SER A 354 3.83 -12.36 15.19
C SER A 354 2.53 -13.13 14.89
N LYS A 355 2.27 -14.26 15.60
CA LYS A 355 1.03 -15.01 15.49
C LYS A 355 -0.19 -14.16 15.84
N ASN A 356 -0.12 -13.34 16.90
CA ASN A 356 -1.22 -12.46 17.32
C ASN A 356 -1.47 -11.36 16.26
N SER A 357 -0.40 -10.78 15.71
CA SER A 357 -0.52 -9.84 14.60
C SER A 357 -1.24 -10.47 13.40
N MET A 358 -0.86 -11.68 13.02
CA MET A 358 -1.49 -12.43 11.93
C MET A 358 -2.97 -12.72 12.21
N VAL A 359 -3.29 -13.31 13.36
CA VAL A 359 -4.67 -13.68 13.72
C VAL A 359 -5.59 -12.46 13.75
N THR A 360 -5.16 -11.35 14.37
CA THR A 360 -5.97 -10.12 14.40
C THR A 360 -6.21 -9.55 13.02
N THR A 361 -5.21 -9.62 12.12
CA THR A 361 -5.36 -9.19 10.73
C THR A 361 -6.31 -10.11 9.95
N MET A 362 -6.24 -11.43 10.17
CA MET A 362 -7.18 -12.39 9.55
C MET A 362 -8.63 -12.16 10.00
N ILE A 363 -8.86 -11.84 11.28
CA ILE A 363 -10.19 -11.48 11.78
C ILE A 363 -10.69 -10.23 11.05
N CYS A 364 -9.85 -9.19 10.93
CA CYS A 364 -10.20 -7.99 10.18
C CYS A 364 -10.60 -8.31 8.73
N ALA A 365 -9.83 -9.14 8.04
CA ALA A 365 -10.12 -9.55 6.67
C ALA A 365 -11.45 -10.31 6.57
N ALA A 366 -11.70 -11.25 7.48
CA ALA A 366 -12.94 -12.01 7.51
C ALA A 366 -14.17 -11.10 7.75
N VAL A 367 -14.06 -10.14 8.67
CA VAL A 367 -15.10 -9.13 8.93
C VAL A 367 -15.31 -8.26 7.69
N ASN A 368 -14.23 -7.80 7.04
CA ASN A 368 -14.33 -6.98 5.84
C ASN A 368 -15.05 -7.72 4.71
N ILE A 369 -14.64 -8.95 4.40
CA ILE A 369 -15.25 -9.76 3.36
C ILE A 369 -16.74 -10.03 3.68
N ALA A 370 -17.06 -10.43 4.91
CA ALA A 370 -18.43 -10.68 5.32
C ALA A 370 -19.32 -9.43 5.19
N LEU A 371 -18.83 -8.28 5.65
CA LEU A 371 -19.57 -7.01 5.53
C LEU A 371 -19.70 -6.56 4.07
N ASN A 372 -18.68 -6.73 3.25
CA ASN A 372 -18.75 -6.42 1.83
C ASN A 372 -19.80 -7.28 1.12
N CYS A 373 -19.87 -8.60 1.40
CA CYS A 373 -20.88 -9.50 0.85
C CYS A 373 -22.32 -9.08 1.22
N ILE A 374 -22.50 -8.39 2.34
CA ILE A 374 -23.81 -7.94 2.80
C ILE A 374 -24.10 -6.51 2.35
N LEU A 375 -23.21 -5.56 2.66
CA LEU A 375 -23.47 -4.13 2.49
C LEU A 375 -23.46 -3.70 1.02
N ILE A 376 -22.56 -4.26 0.20
CA ILE A 376 -22.48 -3.86 -1.22
C ILE A 376 -23.78 -4.20 -1.94
N PRO A 377 -24.27 -5.47 -1.96
CA PRO A 377 -25.50 -5.80 -2.66
C PRO A 377 -26.74 -5.19 -1.99
N VAL A 378 -26.83 -5.16 -0.66
CA VAL A 378 -27.99 -4.58 0.02
C VAL A 378 -28.14 -3.10 -0.29
N LEU A 379 -27.10 -2.30 -0.08
CA LEU A 379 -27.16 -0.87 -0.38
C LEU A 379 -27.24 -0.60 -1.88
N GLY A 380 -26.56 -1.41 -2.70
CA GLY A 380 -26.60 -1.30 -4.16
C GLY A 380 -27.99 -1.54 -4.72
N ASN A 381 -28.69 -2.58 -4.28
CA ASN A 381 -30.02 -2.93 -4.76
C ASN A 381 -31.11 -1.95 -4.28
N HIS A 382 -30.99 -1.43 -3.04
CA HIS A 382 -32.00 -0.53 -2.48
C HIS A 382 -31.80 0.93 -2.84
N PHE A 383 -30.54 1.39 -2.93
CA PHE A 383 -30.20 2.81 -3.06
C PHE A 383 -29.33 3.13 -4.29
N GLY A 384 -29.01 2.14 -5.10
CA GLY A 384 -28.24 2.29 -6.35
C GLY A 384 -26.72 2.16 -6.18
N ALA A 385 -26.02 2.16 -7.32
CA ALA A 385 -24.60 1.83 -7.46
C ALA A 385 -23.69 2.65 -6.53
N PHE A 386 -23.97 3.94 -6.35
CA PHE A 386 -23.23 4.82 -5.47
C PHE A 386 -23.23 4.31 -4.01
N TRP A 387 -24.40 3.95 -3.49
CA TRP A 387 -24.53 3.47 -2.11
C TRP A 387 -23.96 2.06 -1.93
N GLY A 388 -24.02 1.22 -2.97
CA GLY A 388 -23.33 -0.07 -2.94
C GLY A 388 -21.82 0.09 -2.76
N ALA A 389 -21.16 0.98 -3.52
CA ALA A 389 -19.76 1.28 -3.33
C ALA A 389 -19.48 1.96 -1.97
N MET A 390 -20.40 2.80 -1.46
CA MET A 390 -20.35 3.32 -0.09
C MET A 390 -20.35 2.19 0.94
N GLY A 391 -21.12 1.12 0.69
CA GLY A 391 -21.13 -0.08 1.53
C GLY A 391 -19.75 -0.69 1.71
N ALA A 392 -18.93 -0.73 0.67
CA ALA A 392 -17.54 -1.17 0.76
C ALA A 392 -16.69 -0.26 1.67
N GLY A 393 -16.87 1.06 1.55
CA GLY A 393 -16.20 2.03 2.45
C GLY A 393 -16.61 1.83 3.90
N ILE A 394 -17.90 1.60 4.16
CA ILE A 394 -18.44 1.31 5.51
C ILE A 394 -17.87 -0.02 6.04
N ALA A 395 -17.84 -1.06 5.21
CA ALA A 395 -17.25 -2.36 5.56
C ALA A 395 -15.77 -2.22 5.97
N THR A 396 -15.01 -1.46 5.20
CA THR A 396 -13.61 -1.17 5.48
C THR A 396 -13.43 -0.39 6.78
N PHE A 397 -14.25 0.64 7.01
CA PHE A 397 -14.24 1.39 8.28
C PHE A 397 -14.53 0.48 9.48
N ILE A 398 -15.61 -0.29 9.45
CA ILE A 398 -16.00 -1.18 10.55
C ILE A 398 -14.90 -2.22 10.81
N SER A 399 -14.33 -2.80 9.76
CA SER A 399 -13.30 -3.84 9.89
C SER A 399 -12.03 -3.31 10.54
N TYR A 400 -11.54 -2.12 10.16
CA TYR A 400 -10.40 -1.49 10.79
C TYR A 400 -10.71 -0.99 12.20
N PHE A 401 -11.93 -0.56 12.46
CA PHE A 401 -12.36 -0.21 13.81
C PHE A 401 -12.36 -1.43 14.74
N VAL A 402 -12.89 -2.57 14.29
CA VAL A 402 -12.83 -3.84 15.01
C VAL A 402 -11.37 -4.28 15.24
N LEU A 403 -10.52 -4.19 14.22
CA LEU A 403 -9.09 -4.48 14.36
C LEU A 403 -8.42 -3.61 15.43
N PHE A 404 -8.71 -2.31 15.42
CA PHE A 404 -8.21 -1.38 16.40
C PHE A 404 -8.66 -1.78 17.82
N LEU A 405 -9.95 -2.07 18.03
CA LEU A 405 -10.48 -2.48 19.33
C LEU A 405 -9.83 -3.78 19.84
N ILE A 406 -9.72 -4.80 18.98
CA ILE A 406 -9.07 -6.07 19.34
C ILE A 406 -7.63 -5.82 19.77
N ARG A 407 -6.87 -5.04 19.00
CA ARG A 407 -5.47 -4.75 19.30
C ARG A 407 -5.32 -3.83 20.50
N ALA A 408 -6.22 -2.87 20.70
CA ALA A 408 -6.22 -2.00 21.88
C ALA A 408 -6.36 -2.78 23.19
N VAL A 409 -7.16 -3.86 23.18
CA VAL A 409 -7.33 -4.74 24.34
C VAL A 409 -6.20 -5.76 24.46
N ASP A 410 -5.87 -6.47 23.37
CA ASP A 410 -4.92 -7.58 23.42
C ASP A 410 -3.47 -7.11 23.69
N THR A 411 -3.06 -5.97 23.16
CA THR A 411 -1.70 -5.44 23.38
C THR A 411 -1.45 -5.03 24.83
N GLN A 412 -2.49 -4.71 25.61
CA GLN A 412 -2.37 -4.41 27.05
C GLN A 412 -1.82 -5.59 27.87
N LYS A 413 -2.00 -6.82 27.39
CA LYS A 413 -1.42 -8.02 28.02
C LYS A 413 0.11 -8.05 27.94
N TYR A 414 0.68 -7.37 26.93
CA TYR A 414 2.12 -7.40 26.63
C TYR A 414 2.83 -6.11 27.02
N LEU A 415 2.13 -4.98 26.92
CA LEU A 415 2.63 -3.67 27.28
C LEU A 415 1.46 -2.81 27.76
N LYS A 416 1.46 -2.43 29.04
CA LYS A 416 0.39 -1.62 29.68
C LYS A 416 0.47 -0.16 29.24
N ILE A 417 0.13 0.10 27.98
CA ILE A 417 0.15 1.43 27.38
C ILE A 417 -0.91 2.30 28.08
N GLN A 418 -0.52 3.49 28.49
CA GLN A 418 -1.45 4.45 29.09
C GLN A 418 -2.15 5.24 27.97
N TRP A 419 -3.47 5.09 27.90
CA TRP A 419 -4.33 5.78 26.95
C TRP A 419 -5.05 6.94 27.63
N ASN A 420 -5.11 8.07 26.94
CA ASN A 420 -6.09 9.09 27.30
C ASN A 420 -7.44 8.74 26.64
N ILE A 421 -8.15 7.77 27.25
CA ILE A 421 -9.40 7.21 26.70
C ILE A 421 -10.43 8.31 26.44
N LYS A 422 -10.61 9.25 27.36
CA LYS A 422 -11.59 10.35 27.21
C LYS A 422 -11.29 11.19 25.97
N LYS A 423 -10.03 11.60 25.79
CA LYS A 423 -9.58 12.37 24.63
C LYS A 423 -9.79 11.58 23.32
N THR A 424 -9.38 10.30 23.31
CA THR A 424 -9.55 9.43 22.15
C THR A 424 -11.01 9.28 21.76
N LEU A 425 -11.91 9.01 22.73
CA LEU A 425 -13.34 8.89 22.48
C LEU A 425 -13.94 10.19 21.92
N VAL A 426 -13.62 11.33 22.52
CA VAL A 426 -14.10 12.63 22.03
C VAL A 426 -13.60 12.88 20.61
N SER A 427 -12.31 12.62 20.32
CA SER A 427 -11.76 12.78 18.98
C SER A 427 -12.44 11.86 17.96
N VAL A 428 -12.71 10.60 18.31
CA VAL A 428 -13.43 9.63 17.46
C VAL A 428 -14.86 10.10 17.20
N VAL A 429 -15.59 10.56 18.23
CA VAL A 429 -16.96 11.07 18.06
C VAL A 429 -16.98 12.28 17.14
N ILE A 430 -16.06 13.22 17.34
CA ILE A 430 -15.97 14.41 16.47
C ILE A 430 -15.70 14.00 15.02
N LEU A 431 -14.73 13.09 14.76
CA LEU A 431 -14.45 12.60 13.41
C LEU A 431 -15.65 11.92 12.77
N PHE A 432 -16.36 11.10 13.54
CA PHE A 432 -17.55 10.40 13.05
C PHE A 432 -18.67 11.37 12.69
N VAL A 433 -18.97 12.33 13.59
CA VAL A 433 -19.95 13.38 13.32
C VAL A 433 -19.56 14.23 12.12
N GLN A 434 -18.28 14.59 12.00
CA GLN A 434 -17.75 15.36 10.87
C GLN A 434 -17.91 14.58 9.56
N ALA A 435 -17.61 13.27 9.56
CA ALA A 435 -17.79 12.42 8.40
C ALA A 435 -19.26 12.29 7.98
N LEU A 436 -20.17 12.15 8.93
CA LEU A 436 -21.61 12.10 8.67
C LEU A 436 -22.12 13.42 8.06
N ILE A 437 -21.80 14.56 8.69
CA ILE A 437 -22.19 15.88 8.20
C ILE A 437 -21.70 16.10 6.78
N MET A 438 -20.45 15.74 6.52
CA MET A 438 -19.84 15.92 5.19
C MET A 438 -20.48 15.00 4.15
N THR A 439 -20.63 13.71 4.44
CA THR A 439 -21.20 12.73 3.49
C THR A 439 -22.66 13.02 3.16
N ALA A 440 -23.46 13.43 4.17
CA ALA A 440 -24.88 13.74 4.02
C ALA A 440 -25.13 15.16 3.47
N GLU A 441 -24.10 15.99 3.33
CA GLU A 441 -24.22 17.41 2.95
C GLU A 441 -25.25 18.16 3.80
N VAL A 442 -25.21 17.96 5.14
CA VAL A 442 -26.12 18.63 6.07
C VAL A 442 -26.08 20.14 5.87
N PRO A 443 -27.22 20.87 5.94
CA PRO A 443 -27.20 22.33 5.83
C PRO A 443 -26.13 22.97 6.73
N PHE A 444 -25.45 23.99 6.21
CA PHE A 444 -24.32 24.68 6.89
C PHE A 444 -23.07 23.81 7.12
N TRP A 445 -22.90 22.66 6.41
CA TRP A 445 -21.71 21.83 6.51
C TRP A 445 -20.40 22.64 6.38
N PHE A 446 -20.38 23.68 5.55
CA PHE A 446 -19.23 24.55 5.31
C PHE A 446 -18.83 25.41 6.54
N VAL A 447 -19.67 25.49 7.58
CA VAL A 447 -19.36 26.10 8.87
C VAL A 447 -19.11 25.01 9.94
N LEU A 448 -19.98 23.99 9.97
CA LEU A 448 -19.94 22.93 10.99
C LEU A 448 -18.65 22.09 10.89
N VAL A 449 -18.25 21.71 9.67
CA VAL A 449 -17.08 20.84 9.48
C VAL A 449 -15.77 21.54 9.86
N PRO A 450 -15.51 22.81 9.46
CA PRO A 450 -14.37 23.57 9.97
C PRO A 450 -14.40 23.82 11.48
N ALA A 451 -15.56 24.09 12.06
CA ALA A 451 -15.68 24.26 13.51
C ALA A 451 -15.29 22.98 14.27
N LEU A 452 -15.75 21.83 13.80
CA LEU A 452 -15.35 20.52 14.36
C LEU A 452 -13.86 20.25 14.17
N PHE A 453 -13.26 20.63 13.03
CA PHE A 453 -11.82 20.54 12.82
C PHE A 453 -11.05 21.38 13.84
N VAL A 454 -11.42 22.65 14.05
CA VAL A 454 -10.77 23.53 15.03
C VAL A 454 -10.91 22.96 16.45
N LEU A 455 -12.09 22.47 16.82
CA LEU A 455 -12.34 21.85 18.10
C LEU A 455 -11.44 20.62 18.31
N LEU A 456 -11.38 19.71 17.33
CA LEU A 456 -10.54 18.53 17.37
C LEU A 456 -9.05 18.89 17.42
N ALA A 457 -8.61 19.88 16.64
CA ALA A 457 -7.25 20.37 16.66
C ALA A 457 -6.88 20.95 18.04
N ALA A 458 -7.75 21.75 18.65
CA ALA A 458 -7.53 22.30 20.00
C ALA A 458 -7.37 21.20 21.08
N ILE A 459 -8.20 20.15 21.03
CA ILE A 459 -8.12 19.01 21.95
C ILE A 459 -6.79 18.24 21.80
N ASN A 460 -6.28 18.13 20.58
CA ASN A 460 -5.11 17.33 20.24
C ASN A 460 -3.80 18.13 20.18
N ALA A 461 -3.81 19.46 20.03
CA ALA A 461 -2.63 20.31 19.87
C ALA A 461 -1.66 20.24 21.04
N ARG A 462 -2.16 20.14 22.27
CA ARG A 462 -1.34 20.12 23.49
C ARG A 462 -0.29 18.99 23.48
N GLU A 463 -0.68 17.78 23.05
CA GLU A 463 0.25 16.64 23.02
C GLU A 463 1.32 16.78 21.93
N ILE A 464 0.97 17.36 20.79
CA ILE A 464 1.93 17.66 19.73
C ILE A 464 2.94 18.70 20.22
N LEU A 465 2.47 19.82 20.80
CA LEU A 465 3.32 20.89 21.32
C LEU A 465 4.27 20.38 22.42
N LEU A 466 3.79 19.56 23.35
CA LEU A 466 4.59 18.96 24.40
C LEU A 466 5.67 18.01 23.83
N SER A 467 5.36 17.31 22.75
CA SER A 467 6.30 16.39 22.08
C SER A 467 7.37 17.16 21.31
N VAL A 468 6.99 18.20 20.57
CA VAL A 468 7.90 19.06 19.80
C VAL A 468 8.84 19.84 20.74
N ASN A 469 8.29 20.46 21.81
CA ASN A 469 9.12 21.22 22.76
C ASN A 469 10.16 20.36 23.49
N LYS A 470 9.88 19.07 23.72
CA LYS A 470 10.89 18.16 24.29
C LYS A 470 11.97 17.74 23.30
N LEU A 471 11.63 17.66 22.00
CA LEU A 471 12.61 17.40 20.95
C LEU A 471 13.57 18.59 20.77
N LEU A 472 13.02 19.81 20.76
CA LEU A 472 13.81 21.04 20.65
C LEU A 472 14.72 21.34 21.88
N ARG A 473 14.36 20.81 23.07
CA ARG A 473 15.19 20.97 24.28
C ARG A 473 16.29 19.89 24.42
N ARG A 474 16.29 18.85 23.58
CA ARG A 474 17.30 17.76 23.60
C ARG A 474 18.30 17.83 22.43
N GLY A 475 18.11 18.72 21.45
CA GLY A 475 19.07 19.11 20.42
C GLY A 475 19.80 20.39 20.84
#